data_850b4d36db3319efdb67252c709df03b
#
_entry.id   850b4d36db3319efdb67252c709df03b
#
_cell.length_a   1.000
_cell.length_b   1.000
_cell.length_c   1.000
_cell.angle_alpha   90.00
_cell.angle_beta   90.00
_cell.angle_gamma   90.00
#
_symmetry.space_group_name_H-M   'P 1'
#
loop_
_entity.id
_entity.type
_entity.pdbx_description
1 polymer ?
#
loop_
_entity_poly.entity_id
_entity_poly.type
_entity_poly.pdbx_seq_one_letter_code
_entity_poly.pdbx_strand_id
1 'polypeptide(L)'
;MKWKLFATAVTATAALGLLLAGCGKKAASTQNAGNTSGNMASTQVLNWSENGQDLSSLDPSLAIDVISATMISNSQEGLYRLGANSKPTPGIATSTQISKDKKTYTFTLRKNAKWSNGDPVTAQDFVYGWRRTIDPKTASQYAYLYSGIKNADKITNGKAKPDTLGIKADGKYKLTVNLEKPMEYFKLLMGFYIFFPQNQQAVKKYGKAYGTSSSKMVYDGPFKMTGWTGTNGTWALVRNNDYWDKQHVYLTKINDQVVKSTTTAFNLFQSGKLDAAVLSGQQVKNEKNNPKLVIRKSSRLNYLEFNEKKVPALANTKLRQAMSMVLDRKQLVNDVLGDGSVVPNGFVTTGLATDPNTGKDFATENAVPSSVAQNTTQAKKLWAEGLKETGKKSLTLALTHDDTDQMKAISEYIQGQLEKELPGLKITSVEVPYKTRLARETAGNFQLVISAWQADFADPISDLGIMTSTNDYNFGKWKNADYDAAIKQAQETTSSPARWAAMGKAEKSSGTDEGVAPLSQNVIAQMVNPKLKGLIYNTAGINYNFKSAYMAK
;
A
#
# COMPACT_ATOMS: atom_id res chain seq x y z
N MET A 1 -32.83 37.75 -64.65
CA MET A 1 -32.89 39.20 -64.39
C MET A 1 -32.11 39.49 -63.13
N LYS A 2 -30.85 39.95 -63.29
CA LYS A 2 -30.34 41.27 -62.93
C LYS A 2 -30.44 41.52 -61.39
N TRP A 3 -29.50 41.80 -60.63
CA TRP A 3 -28.17 42.40 -60.64
C TRP A 3 -27.72 42.60 -59.22
N LYS A 4 -26.47 42.27 -58.94
CA LYS A 4 -25.33 43.10 -58.47
C LYS A 4 -25.36 43.53 -56.98
N LEU A 5 -24.37 43.07 -56.21
CA LEU A 5 -23.07 43.70 -55.88
C LEU A 5 -23.13 44.90 -54.89
N PHE A 6 -22.48 44.84 -53.77
CA PHE A 6 -21.34 45.61 -53.25
C PHE A 6 -21.27 45.41 -51.73
N ALA A 7 -20.28 44.89 -51.22
CA ALA A 7 -19.07 45.22 -50.49
C ALA A 7 -19.11 46.48 -49.59
N THR A 8 -18.47 46.28 -48.46
CA THR A 8 -17.64 47.10 -47.55
C THR A 8 -18.20 47.23 -46.13
N ALA A 9 -17.55 46.64 -45.21
CA ALA A 9 -16.47 47.06 -44.29
C ALA A 9 -16.91 47.90 -43.07
N VAL A 10 -16.46 47.43 -41.91
CA VAL A 10 -15.82 48.15 -40.79
C VAL A 10 -16.71 48.61 -39.62
N THR A 11 -16.17 48.22 -38.48
CA THR A 11 -16.11 48.76 -37.10
C THR A 11 -17.18 48.36 -36.08
N ALA A 12 -16.64 47.62 -35.12
CA ALA A 12 -16.54 47.78 -33.65
C ALA A 12 -17.71 48.52 -32.94
N THR A 13 -18.24 47.92 -31.93
CA THR A 13 -18.18 48.31 -30.51
C THR A 13 -19.17 47.55 -29.64
N ALA A 14 -18.64 46.92 -28.63
CA ALA A 14 -18.96 46.86 -27.21
C ALA A 14 -20.41 46.68 -26.70
N ALA A 15 -20.50 45.72 -25.86
CA ALA A 15 -20.97 45.74 -24.46
C ALA A 15 -22.39 45.25 -24.12
N LEU A 16 -22.38 44.56 -22.98
CA LEU A 16 -23.43 44.22 -21.98
C LEU A 16 -24.47 43.17 -22.41
N GLY A 17 -24.42 42.02 -21.81
CA GLY A 17 -24.74 41.65 -20.43
C GLY A 17 -25.95 40.76 -20.41
N LEU A 18 -25.83 39.64 -19.80
CA LEU A 18 -26.74 39.18 -18.74
C LEU A 18 -26.54 37.70 -18.40
N LEU A 19 -26.43 37.50 -17.12
CA LEU A 19 -26.33 36.30 -16.31
C LEU A 19 -27.35 35.19 -16.65
N LEU A 20 -26.87 33.96 -16.77
CA LEU A 20 -27.65 32.78 -16.38
C LEU A 20 -26.74 31.81 -15.62
N ALA A 21 -27.09 31.59 -14.36
CA ALA A 21 -26.45 30.69 -13.44
C ALA A 21 -26.62 29.23 -13.88
N GLY A 22 -25.52 28.56 -14.12
CA GLY A 22 -25.47 27.11 -14.31
C GLY A 22 -24.47 26.50 -13.31
N CYS A 23 -24.93 25.72 -12.34
CA CYS A 23 -24.13 24.95 -11.42
C CYS A 23 -23.28 23.92 -12.18
N GLY A 24 -22.02 24.25 -12.42
CA GLY A 24 -21.03 23.33 -12.96
C GLY A 24 -20.07 22.90 -11.85
N LYS A 25 -20.03 21.60 -11.56
CA LYS A 25 -19.04 20.97 -10.68
C LYS A 25 -17.63 21.36 -11.11
N LYS A 26 -16.87 21.96 -10.20
CA LYS A 26 -15.43 22.24 -10.41
C LYS A 26 -14.67 20.93 -10.57
N ALA A 27 -14.19 20.67 -11.77
CA ALA A 27 -13.12 19.71 -12.03
C ALA A 27 -11.85 20.22 -11.33
N ALA A 28 -11.14 19.33 -10.66
CA ALA A 28 -9.88 19.62 -10.03
C ALA A 28 -8.86 20.12 -11.07
N SER A 29 -8.39 21.34 -10.90
CA SER A 29 -7.39 21.96 -11.76
C SER A 29 -6.04 21.24 -11.60
N THR A 30 -5.48 20.78 -12.70
CA THR A 30 -4.05 20.52 -12.86
C THR A 30 -3.27 21.77 -12.44
N GLN A 31 -2.56 21.70 -11.32
CA GLN A 31 -1.65 22.77 -10.93
C GLN A 31 -0.48 22.82 -11.92
N ASN A 32 -0.44 23.88 -12.71
CA ASN A 32 0.75 24.31 -13.45
C ASN A 32 1.93 24.51 -12.48
N ALA A 33 3.10 24.03 -12.85
CA ALA A 33 4.37 24.31 -12.20
C ALA A 33 4.77 25.80 -12.43
N GLY A 34 4.03 26.72 -11.80
CA GLY A 34 4.36 28.14 -11.74
C GLY A 34 5.30 28.38 -10.58
N ASN A 35 6.30 29.22 -10.81
CA ASN A 35 7.37 29.73 -9.98
C ASN A 35 7.13 29.59 -8.44
N THR A 36 7.46 28.42 -7.88
CA THR A 36 7.22 28.07 -6.45
C THR A 36 8.20 28.77 -5.52
N SER A 37 9.33 29.28 -6.03
CA SER A 37 10.42 29.86 -5.23
C SER A 37 10.03 31.12 -4.44
N GLY A 38 9.10 31.92 -4.94
CA GLY A 38 8.65 33.16 -4.26
C GLY A 38 7.76 32.93 -3.02
N ASN A 39 7.16 31.76 -2.87
CA ASN A 39 6.20 31.44 -1.79
C ASN A 39 6.74 30.46 -0.74
N MET A 40 8.02 30.09 -0.82
CA MET A 40 8.64 29.17 0.15
C MET A 40 9.14 29.93 1.39
N ALA A 41 8.96 29.31 2.56
CA ALA A 41 9.58 29.77 3.81
C ALA A 41 11.11 29.63 3.71
N SER A 42 11.84 30.45 4.47
CA SER A 42 13.32 30.35 4.56
C SER A 42 13.77 29.03 5.17
N THR A 43 13.01 28.47 6.10
CA THR A 43 13.28 27.18 6.73
C THR A 43 12.45 26.12 6.05
N GLN A 44 13.12 25.15 5.43
CA GLN A 44 12.51 24.03 4.73
C GLN A 44 12.70 22.74 5.53
N VAL A 45 12.13 22.70 6.75
CA VAL A 45 12.16 21.56 7.67
C VAL A 45 10.72 21.12 7.94
N LEU A 46 10.46 19.83 7.83
CA LEU A 46 9.19 19.18 8.14
C LEU A 46 9.37 18.32 9.39
N ASN A 47 8.45 18.43 10.35
CA ASN A 47 8.37 17.54 11.51
C ASN A 47 7.21 16.58 11.30
N TRP A 48 7.54 15.31 11.13
CA TRP A 48 6.61 14.25 10.77
C TRP A 48 6.50 13.20 11.86
N SER A 49 5.44 12.42 11.84
CA SER A 49 5.31 11.25 12.70
C SER A 49 4.71 10.07 11.97
N GLU A 50 5.25 8.89 12.25
CA GLU A 50 4.67 7.62 11.90
C GLU A 50 3.69 7.19 13.00
N ASN A 51 2.50 6.77 12.59
CA ASN A 51 1.41 6.47 13.51
C ASN A 51 1.59 5.11 14.17
N GLY A 52 2.37 5.08 15.23
CA GLY A 52 2.53 3.92 16.12
C GLY A 52 3.28 2.72 15.55
N GLN A 53 3.79 2.82 14.34
CA GLN A 53 4.46 1.70 13.66
C GLN A 53 5.98 1.92 13.63
N ASP A 54 6.72 0.90 14.07
CA ASP A 54 8.19 0.91 14.05
C ASP A 54 8.71 0.63 12.63
N LEU A 55 9.81 1.28 12.26
CA LEU A 55 10.55 0.99 11.04
C LEU A 55 11.26 -0.37 11.19
N SER A 56 11.01 -1.31 10.28
CA SER A 56 11.55 -2.66 10.38
C SER A 56 12.84 -2.87 9.59
N SER A 57 12.94 -2.32 8.38
CA SER A 57 14.06 -2.52 7.47
C SER A 57 14.17 -1.42 6.41
N LEU A 58 15.39 -1.16 5.94
CA LEU A 58 15.66 -0.35 4.75
C LEU A 58 16.14 -1.20 3.56
N ASP A 59 16.22 -2.53 3.72
CA ASP A 59 16.58 -3.45 2.64
C ASP A 59 15.37 -3.66 1.71
N PRO A 60 15.42 -3.24 0.43
CA PRO A 60 14.30 -3.40 -0.49
C PRO A 60 13.84 -4.85 -0.68
N SER A 61 14.75 -5.82 -0.52
CA SER A 61 14.41 -7.24 -0.67
C SER A 61 13.71 -7.83 0.56
N LEU A 62 13.85 -7.23 1.74
CA LEU A 62 13.39 -7.80 3.02
C LEU A 62 12.35 -6.95 3.75
N ALA A 63 12.17 -5.70 3.34
CA ALA A 63 11.11 -4.83 3.89
C ALA A 63 9.72 -5.35 3.49
N ILE A 64 8.79 -5.39 4.46
CA ILE A 64 7.44 -5.95 4.27
C ILE A 64 6.32 -5.05 4.81
N ASP A 65 6.65 -3.86 5.28
CA ASP A 65 5.72 -2.95 5.95
C ASP A 65 5.68 -1.57 5.29
N VAL A 66 4.57 -0.86 5.51
CA VAL A 66 4.29 0.45 4.89
C VAL A 66 5.31 1.52 5.27
N ILE A 67 5.83 1.50 6.51
CA ILE A 67 6.80 2.51 6.98
C ILE A 67 8.13 2.30 6.29
N SER A 68 8.62 1.06 6.26
CA SER A 68 9.81 0.69 5.50
C SER A 68 9.68 1.07 4.03
N ALA A 69 8.53 0.74 3.40
CA ALA A 69 8.23 1.09 2.02
C ALA A 69 8.27 2.62 1.78
N THR A 70 7.69 3.41 2.71
CA THR A 70 7.70 4.88 2.64
C THR A 70 9.14 5.43 2.76
N MET A 71 9.91 4.94 3.72
CA MET A 71 11.30 5.38 3.91
C MET A 71 12.18 4.99 2.72
N ILE A 72 12.08 3.76 2.21
CA ILE A 72 12.82 3.30 1.04
C ILE A 72 12.46 4.18 -0.18
N SER A 73 11.18 4.40 -0.46
CA SER A 73 10.75 5.13 -1.66
C SER A 73 11.06 6.64 -1.60
N ASN A 74 11.33 7.20 -0.43
CA ASN A 74 11.79 8.58 -0.29
C ASN A 74 13.32 8.70 -0.23
N SER A 75 14.05 7.58 -0.01
CA SER A 75 15.51 7.57 0.06
C SER A 75 16.17 6.82 -1.10
N GLN A 76 15.40 6.07 -1.88
CA GLN A 76 15.86 5.37 -3.09
C GLN A 76 14.97 5.69 -4.28
N GLU A 77 15.40 5.29 -5.50
CA GLU A 77 14.71 5.58 -6.75
C GLU A 77 14.66 4.35 -7.65
N GLY A 78 13.46 4.01 -8.16
CA GLY A 78 13.26 2.94 -9.13
C GLY A 78 13.33 3.39 -10.59
N LEU A 79 13.00 2.48 -11.51
CA LEU A 79 12.79 2.83 -12.92
C LEU A 79 11.71 3.92 -13.04
N TYR A 80 10.66 3.79 -12.26
CA TYR A 80 9.59 4.76 -12.07
C TYR A 80 9.46 5.12 -10.60
N ARG A 81 8.79 6.24 -10.34
CA ARG A 81 8.34 6.70 -9.01
C ARG A 81 6.82 6.83 -9.04
N LEU A 82 6.15 6.52 -7.96
CA LEU A 82 4.72 6.81 -7.84
C LEU A 82 4.49 8.32 -7.65
N GLY A 83 3.86 8.92 -8.62
CA GLY A 83 3.36 10.29 -8.56
C GLY A 83 1.95 10.35 -7.97
N ALA A 84 1.24 11.45 -8.21
CA ALA A 84 -0.13 11.61 -7.75
C ALA A 84 -1.06 10.52 -8.30
N ASN A 85 -2.03 10.08 -7.48
CA ASN A 85 -3.00 9.03 -7.82
C ASN A 85 -2.33 7.69 -8.19
N SER A 86 -1.22 7.36 -7.55
CA SER A 86 -0.42 6.14 -7.75
C SER A 86 0.03 5.93 -9.22
N LYS A 87 0.08 6.99 -10.03
CA LYS A 87 0.53 6.90 -11.42
C LYS A 87 2.06 6.82 -11.49
N PRO A 88 2.62 5.84 -12.22
CA PRO A 88 4.06 5.77 -12.42
C PRO A 88 4.58 6.97 -13.22
N THR A 89 5.54 7.70 -12.66
CA THR A 89 6.28 8.79 -13.31
C THR A 89 7.72 8.38 -13.53
N PRO A 90 8.42 8.88 -14.57
CA PRO A 90 9.81 8.53 -14.81
C PRO A 90 10.73 8.81 -13.61
N GLY A 91 11.43 7.78 -13.15
CA GLY A 91 12.50 7.84 -12.15
C GLY A 91 13.86 7.74 -12.81
N ILE A 92 14.58 6.64 -12.58
CA ILE A 92 15.87 6.35 -13.25
C ILE A 92 15.70 6.09 -14.75
N ALA A 93 14.57 5.55 -15.18
CA ALA A 93 14.27 5.40 -16.61
C ALA A 93 13.87 6.74 -17.23
N THR A 94 14.49 7.11 -18.36
CA THR A 94 14.13 8.28 -19.18
C THR A 94 13.13 7.93 -20.27
N SER A 95 13.16 6.69 -20.76
CA SER A 95 12.22 6.17 -21.76
C SER A 95 12.04 4.67 -21.60
N THR A 96 10.90 4.18 -22.10
CA THR A 96 10.57 2.76 -22.13
C THR A 96 10.02 2.41 -23.50
N GLN A 97 10.62 1.40 -24.13
CA GLN A 97 10.13 0.79 -25.35
C GLN A 97 9.50 -0.56 -24.99
N ILE A 98 8.33 -0.84 -25.57
CA ILE A 98 7.58 -2.07 -25.33
C ILE A 98 7.42 -2.76 -26.69
N SER A 99 7.75 -4.05 -26.77
CA SER A 99 7.56 -4.86 -27.98
C SER A 99 6.07 -4.97 -28.36
N LYS A 100 5.79 -5.29 -29.63
CA LYS A 100 4.40 -5.43 -30.12
C LYS A 100 3.61 -6.50 -29.37
N ASP A 101 4.27 -7.58 -28.96
CA ASP A 101 3.69 -8.66 -28.16
C ASP A 101 3.61 -8.35 -26.66
N LYS A 102 4.02 -7.14 -26.24
CA LYS A 102 4.03 -6.65 -24.85
C LYS A 102 4.82 -7.54 -23.86
N LYS A 103 5.77 -8.34 -24.36
CA LYS A 103 6.59 -9.23 -23.52
C LYS A 103 7.99 -8.71 -23.26
N THR A 104 8.49 -7.76 -24.05
CA THR A 104 9.83 -7.20 -23.86
C THR A 104 9.73 -5.72 -23.57
N TYR A 105 10.31 -5.33 -22.45
CA TYR A 105 10.43 -3.94 -22.02
C TYR A 105 11.89 -3.53 -22.04
N THR A 106 12.21 -2.45 -22.75
CA THR A 106 13.56 -1.90 -22.83
C THR A 106 13.56 -0.49 -22.23
N PHE A 107 14.32 -0.30 -21.16
CA PHE A 107 14.44 0.96 -20.44
C PHE A 107 15.77 1.62 -20.78
N THR A 108 15.74 2.90 -21.16
CA THR A 108 16.92 3.75 -21.23
C THR A 108 17.09 4.47 -19.89
N LEU A 109 18.25 4.36 -19.26
CA LEU A 109 18.51 4.89 -17.93
C LEU A 109 19.22 6.25 -17.99
N ARG A 110 19.03 7.07 -16.94
CA ARG A 110 19.73 8.32 -16.73
C ARG A 110 21.22 8.08 -16.55
N LYS A 111 22.05 8.92 -17.17
CA LYS A 111 23.52 8.87 -17.03
C LYS A 111 24.02 9.65 -15.81
N ASN A 112 23.19 10.55 -15.27
CA ASN A 112 23.53 11.43 -14.15
C ASN A 112 23.01 10.97 -12.79
N ALA A 113 22.36 9.79 -12.71
CA ALA A 113 21.94 9.20 -11.45
C ALA A 113 23.15 8.61 -10.71
N LYS A 114 23.24 8.89 -9.41
CA LYS A 114 24.34 8.47 -8.54
C LYS A 114 23.83 7.93 -7.20
N TRP A 115 24.54 6.96 -6.68
CA TRP A 115 24.46 6.56 -5.28
C TRP A 115 25.11 7.61 -4.38
N SER A 116 24.71 7.68 -3.12
CA SER A 116 25.24 8.62 -2.12
C SER A 116 26.72 8.40 -1.75
N ASN A 117 27.34 7.32 -2.21
CA ASN A 117 28.76 7.05 -2.13
C ASN A 117 29.55 7.54 -3.37
N GLY A 118 28.86 8.15 -4.34
CA GLY A 118 29.43 8.69 -5.58
C GLY A 118 29.40 7.75 -6.78
N ASP A 119 29.11 6.46 -6.58
CA ASP A 119 29.01 5.49 -7.69
C ASP A 119 27.85 5.84 -8.63
N PRO A 120 27.96 5.61 -9.94
CA PRO A 120 26.83 5.77 -10.85
C PRO A 120 25.78 4.68 -10.61
N VAL A 121 24.50 5.04 -10.73
CA VAL A 121 23.40 4.04 -10.82
C VAL A 121 23.38 3.48 -12.24
N THR A 122 23.41 2.17 -12.37
CA THR A 122 23.55 1.47 -13.65
C THR A 122 22.48 0.40 -13.84
N ALA A 123 22.35 -0.11 -15.08
CA ALA A 123 21.48 -1.25 -15.37
C ALA A 123 21.88 -2.52 -14.58
N GLN A 124 23.17 -2.66 -14.25
CA GLN A 124 23.65 -3.78 -13.46
C GLN A 124 23.13 -3.76 -12.01
N ASP A 125 22.88 -2.57 -11.43
CA ASP A 125 22.32 -2.47 -10.07
C ASP A 125 20.88 -3.00 -10.03
N PHE A 126 20.10 -2.81 -11.10
CA PHE A 126 18.77 -3.42 -11.25
C PHE A 126 18.86 -4.93 -11.43
N VAL A 127 19.74 -5.40 -12.31
CA VAL A 127 19.95 -6.85 -12.55
C VAL A 127 20.36 -7.53 -11.23
N TYR A 128 21.28 -6.93 -10.49
CA TYR A 128 21.72 -7.44 -9.20
C TYR A 128 20.60 -7.46 -8.17
N GLY A 129 19.90 -6.33 -7.99
CA GLY A 129 18.83 -6.19 -7.00
C GLY A 129 17.69 -7.19 -7.24
N TRP A 130 17.24 -7.33 -8.49
CA TRP A 130 16.15 -8.26 -8.83
C TRP A 130 16.56 -9.73 -8.65
N ARG A 131 17.77 -10.10 -9.09
CA ARG A 131 18.28 -11.46 -8.91
C ARG A 131 18.48 -11.81 -7.45
N ARG A 132 18.93 -10.83 -6.63
CA ARG A 132 19.05 -11.00 -5.18
C ARG A 132 17.67 -11.20 -4.54
N THR A 133 16.70 -10.37 -4.89
CA THR A 133 15.35 -10.44 -4.32
C THR A 133 14.68 -11.78 -4.58
N ILE A 134 14.80 -12.30 -5.82
CA ILE A 134 14.13 -13.55 -6.20
C ILE A 134 14.92 -14.81 -5.79
N ASP A 135 16.16 -14.69 -5.35
CA ASP A 135 16.95 -15.82 -4.85
C ASP A 135 16.29 -16.40 -3.61
N PRO A 136 15.90 -17.69 -3.58
CA PRO A 136 15.34 -18.33 -2.38
C PRO A 136 16.18 -18.16 -1.12
N LYS A 137 17.50 -17.98 -1.26
CA LYS A 137 18.42 -17.73 -0.14
C LYS A 137 18.20 -16.37 0.54
N THR A 138 17.63 -15.41 -0.18
CA THR A 138 17.26 -14.10 0.37
C THR A 138 15.98 -14.19 1.20
N ALA A 139 15.12 -15.18 0.93
CA ALA A 139 13.85 -15.40 1.61
C ALA A 139 12.94 -14.15 1.59
N SER A 140 12.89 -13.44 0.45
CA SER A 140 12.02 -12.28 0.27
C SER A 140 10.57 -12.73 0.20
N GLN A 141 9.71 -12.23 1.09
CA GLN A 141 8.27 -12.49 1.04
C GLN A 141 7.61 -11.88 -0.19
N TYR A 142 8.21 -10.85 -0.80
CA TYR A 142 7.74 -10.21 -2.02
C TYR A 142 8.26 -10.85 -3.32
N ALA A 143 9.01 -11.97 -3.25
CA ALA A 143 9.51 -12.66 -4.44
C ALA A 143 8.38 -13.04 -5.42
N TYR A 144 7.16 -13.29 -4.93
CA TYR A 144 5.99 -13.61 -5.75
C TYR A 144 5.60 -12.50 -6.74
N LEU A 145 5.91 -11.22 -6.46
CA LEU A 145 5.63 -10.10 -7.38
C LEU A 145 6.44 -10.16 -8.68
N TYR A 146 7.50 -10.96 -8.71
CA TYR A 146 8.27 -11.21 -9.92
C TYR A 146 7.61 -12.24 -10.86
N SER A 147 6.54 -12.93 -10.41
CA SER A 147 5.78 -13.88 -11.24
C SER A 147 5.36 -13.24 -12.55
N GLY A 148 5.53 -13.98 -13.66
CA GLY A 148 5.31 -13.48 -15.01
C GLY A 148 6.55 -12.86 -15.67
N ILE A 149 7.62 -12.52 -14.94
CA ILE A 149 8.95 -12.27 -15.52
C ILE A 149 9.56 -13.62 -15.89
N LYS A 150 10.20 -13.71 -17.07
CA LYS A 150 10.76 -14.96 -17.57
C LYS A 150 11.62 -15.66 -16.52
N ASN A 151 11.35 -16.94 -16.29
CA ASN A 151 11.96 -17.84 -15.30
C ASN A 151 11.71 -17.49 -13.81
N ALA A 152 10.99 -16.43 -13.47
CA ALA A 152 10.77 -16.03 -12.08
C ALA A 152 10.20 -17.19 -11.23
N ASP A 153 9.09 -17.79 -11.68
CA ASP A 153 8.43 -18.88 -10.93
C ASP A 153 9.30 -20.15 -10.84
N LYS A 154 10.17 -20.39 -11.82
CA LYS A 154 11.13 -21.50 -11.74
C LYS A 154 12.21 -21.25 -10.69
N ILE A 155 12.65 -20.00 -10.54
CA ILE A 155 13.68 -19.60 -9.58
C ILE A 155 13.12 -19.67 -8.15
N THR A 156 11.95 -19.08 -7.90
CA THR A 156 11.32 -19.12 -6.58
C THR A 156 11.01 -20.53 -6.11
N ASN A 157 10.70 -21.44 -7.04
CA ASN A 157 10.49 -22.87 -6.77
C ASN A 157 11.79 -23.69 -6.73
N GLY A 158 12.97 -23.07 -6.78
CA GLY A 158 14.28 -23.75 -6.75
C GLY A 158 14.62 -24.57 -8.00
N LYS A 159 13.86 -24.40 -9.11
CA LYS A 159 14.03 -25.15 -10.37
C LYS A 159 14.93 -24.45 -11.39
N ALA A 160 15.35 -23.22 -11.11
CA ALA A 160 16.29 -22.46 -11.94
C ALA A 160 17.17 -21.56 -11.06
N LYS A 161 18.32 -21.13 -11.62
CA LYS A 161 19.24 -20.22 -10.90
C LYS A 161 18.79 -18.77 -11.06
N PRO A 162 19.06 -17.87 -10.08
CA PRO A 162 18.69 -16.44 -10.14
C PRO A 162 19.26 -15.70 -11.36
N ASP A 163 20.41 -16.13 -11.89
CA ASP A 163 21.04 -15.52 -13.07
C ASP A 163 20.26 -15.75 -14.38
N THR A 164 19.32 -16.70 -14.39
CA THR A 164 18.44 -16.98 -15.54
C THR A 164 17.18 -16.11 -15.58
N LEU A 165 16.96 -15.25 -14.57
CA LEU A 165 15.84 -14.30 -14.56
C LEU A 165 15.85 -13.45 -15.84
N GLY A 166 14.68 -13.23 -16.42
CA GLY A 166 14.49 -12.49 -17.67
C GLY A 166 14.81 -10.99 -17.55
N ILE A 167 15.95 -10.65 -16.97
CA ILE A 167 16.47 -9.28 -16.87
C ILE A 167 17.93 -9.25 -17.34
N LYS A 168 18.29 -8.23 -18.13
CA LYS A 168 19.64 -8.07 -18.69
C LYS A 168 20.04 -6.63 -18.78
N ALA A 169 21.27 -6.33 -18.40
CA ALA A 169 21.92 -5.06 -18.71
C ALA A 169 22.55 -5.12 -20.10
N ASP A 170 22.10 -4.26 -21.01
CA ASP A 170 22.66 -4.08 -22.35
C ASP A 170 23.57 -2.85 -22.33
N GLY A 171 24.78 -3.02 -21.75
CA GLY A 171 25.68 -1.92 -21.40
C GLY A 171 25.25 -1.23 -20.08
N LYS A 172 25.83 -0.04 -19.83
CA LYS A 172 25.74 0.64 -18.52
C LYS A 172 24.36 1.25 -18.25
N TYR A 173 23.66 1.71 -19.29
CA TYR A 173 22.46 2.54 -19.15
C TYR A 173 21.27 2.06 -19.97
N LYS A 174 21.24 0.77 -20.31
CA LYS A 174 20.09 0.15 -20.98
C LYS A 174 19.75 -1.16 -20.27
N LEU A 175 18.49 -1.32 -19.91
CA LEU A 175 17.97 -2.49 -19.21
C LEU A 175 16.87 -3.13 -20.04
N THR A 176 16.96 -4.44 -20.27
CA THR A 176 15.92 -5.21 -20.95
C THR A 176 15.29 -6.21 -19.97
N VAL A 177 13.96 -6.24 -19.93
CA VAL A 177 13.16 -7.18 -19.14
C VAL A 177 12.26 -7.98 -20.08
N ASN A 178 12.27 -9.30 -19.95
CA ASN A 178 11.45 -10.23 -20.72
C ASN A 178 10.40 -10.88 -19.80
N LEU A 179 9.14 -10.85 -20.23
CA LEU A 179 8.01 -11.47 -19.57
C LEU A 179 7.65 -12.80 -20.25
N GLU A 180 7.10 -13.74 -19.49
CA GLU A 180 6.51 -14.98 -20.03
C GLU A 180 5.26 -14.67 -20.88
N LYS A 181 4.49 -13.68 -20.43
CA LYS A 181 3.24 -13.19 -21.04
C LYS A 181 3.04 -11.70 -20.78
N PRO A 182 2.17 -11.01 -21.53
CA PRO A 182 1.82 -9.62 -21.23
C PRO A 182 1.25 -9.48 -19.80
N MET A 183 1.67 -8.43 -19.08
CA MET A 183 1.17 -8.07 -17.75
C MET A 183 0.65 -6.64 -17.77
N GLU A 184 -0.65 -6.45 -17.58
CA GLU A 184 -1.28 -5.11 -17.63
C GLU A 184 -0.73 -4.16 -16.56
N TYR A 185 -0.42 -4.70 -15.38
CA TYR A 185 0.07 -3.94 -14.22
C TYR A 185 1.61 -3.86 -14.13
N PHE A 186 2.37 -4.41 -15.09
CA PHE A 186 3.85 -4.44 -15.00
C PHE A 186 4.47 -3.07 -14.78
N LYS A 187 3.95 -2.03 -15.45
CA LYS A 187 4.48 -0.67 -15.29
C LYS A 187 4.21 -0.10 -13.88
N LEU A 188 3.10 -0.48 -13.22
CA LEU A 188 2.81 -0.11 -11.83
C LEU A 188 3.86 -0.69 -10.88
N LEU A 189 4.23 -1.96 -11.09
CA LEU A 189 5.28 -2.63 -10.31
C LEU A 189 6.62 -1.90 -10.38
N MET A 190 6.98 -1.29 -11.51
CA MET A 190 8.26 -0.59 -11.69
C MET A 190 8.43 0.65 -10.80
N GLY A 191 7.35 1.14 -10.19
CA GLY A 191 7.35 2.19 -9.17
C GLY A 191 7.34 1.67 -7.74
N PHE A 192 7.26 0.35 -7.54
CA PHE A 192 7.24 -0.27 -6.23
C PHE A 192 8.65 -0.66 -5.78
N TYR A 193 8.97 -0.41 -4.53
CA TYR A 193 10.35 -0.43 -4.01
C TYR A 193 11.08 -1.78 -4.15
N ILE A 194 10.37 -2.90 -4.23
CA ILE A 194 10.95 -4.23 -4.41
C ILE A 194 11.74 -4.36 -5.74
N PHE A 195 11.38 -3.54 -6.73
CA PHE A 195 12.01 -3.47 -8.05
C PHE A 195 13.08 -2.38 -8.17
N PHE A 196 13.45 -1.72 -7.06
CA PHE A 196 14.48 -0.69 -7.07
C PHE A 196 15.88 -1.30 -7.26
N PRO A 197 16.86 -0.52 -7.76
CA PRO A 197 18.23 -0.97 -7.89
C PRO A 197 18.85 -1.20 -6.53
N GLN A 198 19.87 -2.06 -6.46
CA GLN A 198 20.64 -2.30 -5.24
C GLN A 198 22.13 -2.19 -5.54
N ASN A 199 22.85 -1.40 -4.76
CA ASN A 199 24.30 -1.28 -4.90
C ASN A 199 25.00 -2.54 -4.40
N GLN A 200 25.53 -3.33 -5.34
CA GLN A 200 26.15 -4.63 -5.03
C GLN A 200 27.31 -4.52 -4.04
N GLN A 201 28.11 -3.44 -4.13
CA GLN A 201 29.24 -3.26 -3.23
C GLN A 201 28.78 -3.00 -1.80
N ALA A 202 27.72 -2.19 -1.63
CA ALA A 202 27.13 -1.94 -0.31
C ALA A 202 26.51 -3.21 0.28
N VAL A 203 25.75 -3.98 -0.51
CA VAL A 203 25.19 -5.26 -0.05
C VAL A 203 26.29 -6.23 0.37
N LYS A 204 27.35 -6.37 -0.42
CA LYS A 204 28.50 -7.23 -0.06
C LYS A 204 29.23 -6.74 1.19
N LYS A 205 29.44 -5.41 1.31
CA LYS A 205 30.13 -4.79 2.45
C LYS A 205 29.40 -5.04 3.76
N TYR A 206 28.09 -4.87 3.78
CA TYR A 206 27.29 -4.97 5.00
C TYR A 206 26.72 -6.37 5.25
N GLY A 207 26.64 -7.22 4.23
CA GLY A 207 26.12 -8.59 4.35
C GLY A 207 24.73 -8.63 5.00
N LYS A 208 24.57 -9.43 6.06
CA LYS A 208 23.31 -9.53 6.82
C LYS A 208 22.88 -8.24 7.52
N ALA A 209 23.79 -7.28 7.68
CA ALA A 209 23.49 -5.99 8.29
C ALA A 209 23.02 -4.92 7.27
N TYR A 210 22.99 -5.23 5.97
CA TYR A 210 22.45 -4.32 4.95
C TYR A 210 20.99 -3.97 5.26
N GLY A 211 20.67 -2.67 5.29
CA GLY A 211 19.31 -2.19 5.57
C GLY A 211 18.85 -2.28 7.04
N THR A 212 19.70 -2.73 7.98
CA THR A 212 19.34 -2.81 9.40
C THR A 212 19.52 -1.50 10.17
N SER A 213 20.13 -0.51 9.56
CA SER A 213 20.25 0.86 10.07
C SER A 213 20.56 1.83 8.93
N SER A 214 20.35 3.12 9.17
CA SER A 214 20.62 4.17 8.18
C SER A 214 22.10 4.24 7.75
N SER A 215 23.04 3.85 8.60
CA SER A 215 24.47 3.81 8.27
C SER A 215 24.92 2.56 7.49
N LYS A 216 24.03 1.57 7.36
CA LYS A 216 24.27 0.32 6.63
C LYS A 216 23.58 0.30 5.26
N MET A 217 23.47 1.49 4.65
CA MET A 217 22.83 1.72 3.37
C MET A 217 23.62 2.70 2.51
N VAL A 218 23.34 2.71 1.22
CA VAL A 218 23.61 3.82 0.28
C VAL A 218 22.31 4.17 -0.43
N TYR A 219 22.18 5.43 -0.83
CA TYR A 219 20.93 6.03 -1.27
C TYR A 219 21.09 6.64 -2.66
N ASP A 220 20.08 6.52 -3.51
CA ASP A 220 20.03 7.14 -4.84
C ASP A 220 18.77 8.00 -5.05
N GLY A 221 17.92 8.11 -4.02
CA GLY A 221 16.69 8.87 -4.02
C GLY A 221 16.84 10.33 -3.57
N PRO A 222 15.72 11.08 -3.43
CA PRO A 222 15.70 12.50 -3.10
C PRO A 222 16.25 12.82 -1.70
N PHE A 223 16.20 11.88 -0.78
CA PHE A 223 16.73 12.03 0.58
C PHE A 223 17.69 10.92 0.94
N LYS A 224 18.52 11.19 1.95
CA LYS A 224 19.34 10.19 2.66
C LYS A 224 18.80 10.06 4.07
N MET A 225 18.63 8.84 4.55
CA MET A 225 18.20 8.63 5.93
C MET A 225 19.38 8.69 6.89
N THR A 226 19.17 9.28 8.05
CA THR A 226 20.18 9.40 9.12
C THR A 226 19.55 9.17 10.49
N GLY A 227 20.35 8.73 11.46
CA GLY A 227 19.94 8.62 12.87
C GLY A 227 19.12 7.38 13.22
N TRP A 228 18.71 6.54 12.26
CA TRP A 228 18.08 5.28 12.58
C TRP A 228 19.10 4.18 12.83
N THR A 229 19.02 3.57 14.01
CA THR A 229 19.95 2.53 14.49
C THR A 229 19.42 1.10 14.35
N GLY A 230 18.16 0.96 13.88
CA GLY A 230 17.44 -0.33 13.75
C GLY A 230 16.39 -0.56 14.84
N THR A 231 16.46 0.15 15.97
CA THR A 231 15.55 -0.05 17.13
C THR A 231 15.00 1.23 17.73
N ASN A 232 15.58 2.39 17.41
CA ASN A 232 15.09 3.66 17.91
C ASN A 232 13.88 4.16 17.09
N GLY A 233 12.98 4.90 17.75
CA GLY A 233 11.77 5.46 17.16
C GLY A 233 11.95 6.86 16.55
N THR A 234 13.17 7.30 16.25
CA THR A 234 13.44 8.62 15.67
C THR A 234 14.53 8.57 14.61
N TRP A 235 14.36 9.33 13.52
CA TRP A 235 15.34 9.46 12.44
C TRP A 235 15.13 10.75 11.66
N ALA A 236 15.94 11.01 10.67
CA ALA A 236 15.72 12.09 9.73
C ALA A 236 15.96 11.66 8.28
N LEU A 237 15.17 12.21 7.38
CA LEU A 237 15.46 12.23 5.95
C LEU A 237 16.11 13.60 5.62
N VAL A 238 17.36 13.59 5.16
CA VAL A 238 18.12 14.77 4.80
C VAL A 238 18.23 14.83 3.28
N ARG A 239 18.01 16.01 2.68
CA ARG A 239 18.09 16.19 1.22
C ARG A 239 19.38 15.60 0.66
N ASN A 240 19.24 14.78 -0.39
CA ASN A 240 20.36 14.20 -1.10
C ASN A 240 20.86 15.15 -2.20
N ASN A 241 22.01 15.79 -1.99
CA ASN A 241 22.58 16.73 -2.95
C ASN A 241 23.17 16.04 -4.20
N ASP A 242 23.30 14.70 -4.18
CA ASP A 242 23.76 13.89 -5.31
C ASP A 242 22.61 13.35 -6.16
N TYR A 243 21.36 13.55 -5.71
CA TYR A 243 20.16 13.12 -6.43
C TYR A 243 20.05 13.82 -7.79
N TRP A 244 19.72 13.07 -8.82
CA TRP A 244 19.69 13.55 -10.21
C TRP A 244 18.72 14.71 -10.42
N ASP A 245 17.62 14.79 -9.65
CA ASP A 245 16.57 15.82 -9.72
C ASP A 245 16.50 16.69 -8.46
N LYS A 246 17.65 16.92 -7.83
CA LYS A 246 17.78 17.68 -6.58
C LYS A 246 17.17 19.08 -6.61
N GLN A 247 17.06 19.69 -7.78
CA GLN A 247 16.46 21.01 -7.95
C GLN A 247 14.95 21.04 -7.65
N HIS A 248 14.28 19.88 -7.68
CA HIS A 248 12.88 19.72 -7.33
C HIS A 248 12.67 19.05 -5.95
N VAL A 249 13.70 19.03 -5.11
CA VAL A 249 13.64 18.59 -3.72
C VAL A 249 13.81 19.83 -2.84
N TYR A 250 12.70 20.31 -2.28
CA TYR A 250 12.70 21.60 -1.59
C TYR A 250 12.99 21.48 -0.10
N LEU A 251 12.41 20.47 0.59
CA LEU A 251 12.73 20.22 2.00
C LEU A 251 14.22 19.90 2.16
N THR A 252 14.86 20.55 3.13
CA THR A 252 16.25 20.26 3.50
C THR A 252 16.35 19.10 4.48
N LYS A 253 15.29 18.93 5.31
CA LYS A 253 15.23 17.88 6.34
C LYS A 253 13.77 17.55 6.68
N ILE A 254 13.52 16.27 6.93
CA ILE A 254 12.31 15.77 7.56
C ILE A 254 12.75 15.09 8.86
N ASN A 255 12.34 15.63 9.99
CA ASN A 255 12.49 14.96 11.29
C ASN A 255 11.32 14.02 11.46
N ASP A 256 11.58 12.76 11.67
CA ASP A 256 10.56 11.73 11.77
C ASP A 256 10.63 11.02 13.12
N GLN A 257 9.47 10.68 13.67
CA GLN A 257 9.36 10.00 14.96
C GLN A 257 8.13 9.08 15.01
N VAL A 258 8.24 7.99 15.75
CA VAL A 258 7.13 7.09 16.03
C VAL A 258 6.32 7.65 17.20
N VAL A 259 5.02 7.86 17.00
CA VAL A 259 4.08 8.32 18.05
C VAL A 259 2.90 7.35 18.12
N LYS A 260 2.83 6.54 19.17
CA LYS A 260 1.82 5.48 19.32
C LYS A 260 0.44 5.98 19.73
N SER A 261 0.38 7.09 20.48
CA SER A 261 -0.88 7.69 20.93
C SER A 261 -1.28 8.86 20.04
N THR A 262 -2.50 8.80 19.49
CA THR A 262 -3.07 9.89 18.68
C THR A 262 -3.28 11.16 19.49
N THR A 263 -3.54 11.05 20.80
CA THR A 263 -3.63 12.19 21.72
C THR A 263 -2.28 12.89 21.86
N THR A 264 -1.19 12.12 22.01
CA THR A 264 0.17 12.68 22.05
C THR A 264 0.52 13.36 20.73
N ALA A 265 0.21 12.71 19.58
CA ALA A 265 0.47 13.28 18.26
C ALA A 265 -0.31 14.61 18.07
N PHE A 266 -1.57 14.66 18.47
CA PHE A 266 -2.38 15.88 18.39
C PHE A 266 -1.83 17.01 19.26
N ASN A 267 -1.42 16.74 20.50
CA ASN A 267 -0.80 17.72 21.39
C ASN A 267 0.52 18.26 20.81
N LEU A 268 1.33 17.40 20.19
CA LEU A 268 2.54 17.82 19.49
C LEU A 268 2.24 18.71 18.28
N PHE A 269 1.17 18.40 17.53
CA PHE A 269 0.71 19.24 16.42
C PHE A 269 0.22 20.61 16.93
N GLN A 270 -0.61 20.64 17.97
CA GLN A 270 -1.11 21.89 18.55
C GLN A 270 0.02 22.80 19.10
N SER A 271 1.06 22.20 19.65
CA SER A 271 2.25 22.93 20.15
C SER A 271 3.26 23.27 19.04
N GLY A 272 2.98 22.96 17.77
CA GLY A 272 3.86 23.24 16.63
C GLY A 272 5.11 22.36 16.57
N LYS A 273 5.16 21.26 17.34
CA LYS A 273 6.26 20.29 17.32
C LYS A 273 6.10 19.24 16.22
N LEU A 274 4.91 19.07 15.66
CA LEU A 274 4.61 18.28 14.47
C LEU A 274 3.90 19.15 13.44
N ASP A 275 4.15 18.90 12.16
CA ASP A 275 3.47 19.53 11.03
C ASP A 275 2.29 18.68 10.51
N ALA A 276 2.21 17.43 10.96
CA ALA A 276 1.06 16.57 10.69
C ALA A 276 0.87 15.59 11.85
N ALA A 277 -0.39 15.29 12.19
CA ALA A 277 -0.75 14.33 13.23
C ALA A 277 -2.00 13.54 12.83
N VAL A 278 -1.94 12.23 12.93
CA VAL A 278 -3.11 11.36 12.72
C VAL A 278 -4.01 11.45 13.94
N LEU A 279 -5.31 11.55 13.70
CA LEU A 279 -6.37 11.57 14.70
C LEU A 279 -7.17 10.27 14.65
N SER A 280 -7.83 9.95 15.76
CA SER A 280 -8.78 8.83 15.86
C SER A 280 -9.99 9.17 16.70
N GLY A 281 -11.07 8.41 16.53
CA GLY A 281 -12.24 8.44 17.40
C GLY A 281 -12.83 9.84 17.60
N GLN A 282 -13.01 10.20 18.88
CA GLN A 282 -13.63 11.47 19.27
C GLN A 282 -12.85 12.70 18.80
N GLN A 283 -11.53 12.60 18.63
CA GLN A 283 -10.72 13.71 18.12
C GLN A 283 -11.17 14.12 16.72
N VAL A 284 -11.41 13.15 15.82
CA VAL A 284 -11.91 13.43 14.45
C VAL A 284 -13.28 14.12 14.51
N LYS A 285 -14.17 13.62 15.37
CA LYS A 285 -15.51 14.23 15.57
C LYS A 285 -15.42 15.68 16.06
N ASN A 286 -14.51 15.97 17.00
CA ASN A 286 -14.30 17.29 17.53
C ASN A 286 -13.71 18.25 16.48
N GLU A 287 -12.80 17.77 15.66
CA GLU A 287 -12.08 18.57 14.66
C GLU A 287 -12.77 18.60 13.27
N LYS A 288 -13.97 18.00 13.10
CA LYS A 288 -14.64 17.85 11.80
C LYS A 288 -14.81 19.12 10.97
N ASN A 289 -14.88 20.26 11.61
CA ASN A 289 -15.02 21.57 10.97
C ASN A 289 -13.69 22.34 10.90
N ASN A 290 -12.60 21.77 11.39
CA ASN A 290 -11.28 22.40 11.36
C ASN A 290 -10.70 22.33 9.93
N PRO A 291 -10.35 23.48 9.29
CA PRO A 291 -9.81 23.50 7.93
C PRO A 291 -8.44 22.81 7.80
N LYS A 292 -7.80 22.49 8.92
CA LYS A 292 -6.54 21.73 8.94
C LYS A 292 -6.76 20.21 8.92
N LEU A 293 -7.99 19.73 9.14
CA LEU A 293 -8.32 18.32 9.07
C LEU A 293 -8.44 17.88 7.61
N VAL A 294 -7.66 16.87 7.25
CA VAL A 294 -7.69 16.22 5.93
C VAL A 294 -8.03 14.75 6.10
N ILE A 295 -9.11 14.32 5.46
CA ILE A 295 -9.50 12.91 5.41
C ILE A 295 -8.96 12.31 4.11
N ARG A 296 -8.06 11.34 4.23
CA ARG A 296 -7.40 10.66 3.11
C ARG A 296 -7.94 9.25 2.95
N LYS A 297 -8.44 8.92 1.77
CA LYS A 297 -8.82 7.53 1.45
C LYS A 297 -7.56 6.65 1.41
N SER A 298 -7.68 5.42 1.89
CA SER A 298 -6.61 4.42 1.86
C SER A 298 -7.13 3.12 1.27
N SER A 299 -6.26 2.37 0.60
CA SER A 299 -6.53 0.98 0.21
C SER A 299 -6.19 -0.02 1.31
N ARG A 300 -6.09 0.45 2.57
CA ARG A 300 -5.81 -0.40 3.71
C ARG A 300 -7.10 -1.00 4.26
N LEU A 301 -7.16 -2.33 4.29
CA LEU A 301 -8.19 -3.11 4.94
C LEU A 301 -7.65 -3.68 6.24
N ASN A 302 -8.36 -3.48 7.35
CA ASN A 302 -8.17 -4.28 8.56
C ASN A 302 -9.06 -5.52 8.47
N TYR A 303 -8.54 -6.67 8.87
CA TYR A 303 -9.25 -7.94 8.86
C TYR A 303 -8.83 -8.83 10.03
N LEU A 304 -9.73 -9.71 10.42
CA LEU A 304 -9.43 -10.80 11.36
C LEU A 304 -8.94 -12.00 10.55
N GLU A 305 -7.73 -12.45 10.83
CA GLU A 305 -7.13 -13.62 10.19
C GLU A 305 -7.18 -14.83 11.13
N PHE A 306 -7.52 -15.98 10.55
CA PHE A 306 -7.68 -17.25 11.23
C PHE A 306 -6.49 -18.16 10.93
N ASN A 307 -5.80 -18.67 11.94
CA ASN A 307 -4.68 -19.59 11.70
C ASN A 307 -5.18 -21.05 11.71
N GLU A 308 -5.50 -21.56 10.54
CA GLU A 308 -6.02 -22.92 10.35
C GLU A 308 -4.99 -24.02 10.69
N LYS A 309 -3.69 -23.72 10.49
CA LYS A 309 -2.61 -24.65 10.82
C LYS A 309 -2.38 -24.73 12.34
N LYS A 310 -2.46 -23.60 13.05
CA LYS A 310 -2.23 -23.54 14.50
C LYS A 310 -3.45 -24.03 15.27
N VAL A 311 -4.65 -23.78 14.74
CA VAL A 311 -5.93 -24.17 15.31
C VAL A 311 -6.74 -24.91 14.24
N PRO A 312 -6.59 -26.23 14.09
CA PRO A 312 -7.24 -27.00 13.02
C PRO A 312 -8.78 -26.87 12.99
N ALA A 313 -9.41 -26.56 14.11
CA ALA A 313 -10.85 -26.28 14.14
C ALA A 313 -11.24 -25.08 13.27
N LEU A 314 -10.35 -24.09 13.11
CA LEU A 314 -10.59 -22.90 12.28
C LEU A 314 -10.54 -23.21 10.77
N ALA A 315 -10.12 -24.40 10.34
CA ALA A 315 -10.31 -24.86 8.96
C ALA A 315 -11.80 -25.13 8.63
N ASN A 316 -12.66 -25.22 9.65
CA ASN A 316 -14.11 -25.31 9.45
C ASN A 316 -14.70 -23.94 9.07
N THR A 317 -15.22 -23.85 7.85
CA THR A 317 -15.80 -22.60 7.28
C THR A 317 -16.95 -22.06 8.17
N LYS A 318 -17.79 -22.93 8.76
CA LYS A 318 -18.91 -22.49 9.60
C LYS A 318 -18.44 -21.76 10.85
N LEU A 319 -17.33 -22.18 11.46
CA LEU A 319 -16.75 -21.48 12.62
C LEU A 319 -16.22 -20.10 12.23
N ARG A 320 -15.54 -19.95 11.09
CA ARG A 320 -15.05 -18.66 10.59
C ARG A 320 -16.21 -17.72 10.23
N GLN A 321 -17.20 -18.23 9.48
CA GLN A 321 -18.41 -17.47 9.13
C GLN A 321 -19.16 -17.01 10.38
N ALA A 322 -19.32 -17.88 11.39
CA ALA A 322 -19.98 -17.50 12.64
C ALA A 322 -19.25 -16.37 13.36
N MET A 323 -17.92 -16.45 13.46
CA MET A 323 -17.10 -15.40 14.07
C MET A 323 -17.18 -14.08 13.30
N SER A 324 -17.28 -14.14 11.98
CA SER A 324 -17.44 -12.94 11.15
C SER A 324 -18.84 -12.33 11.29
N MET A 325 -19.90 -13.15 11.19
CA MET A 325 -21.29 -12.68 11.16
C MET A 325 -21.80 -12.07 12.47
N VAL A 326 -21.15 -12.27 13.61
CA VAL A 326 -21.54 -11.58 14.86
C VAL A 326 -21.04 -10.15 14.94
N LEU A 327 -20.08 -9.76 14.09
CA LEU A 327 -19.48 -8.43 14.11
C LEU A 327 -20.36 -7.41 13.37
N ASP A 328 -20.81 -6.38 14.07
CA ASP A 328 -21.45 -5.20 13.46
C ASP A 328 -20.40 -4.22 12.96
N ARG A 329 -20.07 -4.28 11.65
CA ARG A 329 -19.08 -3.40 11.04
C ARG A 329 -19.51 -1.93 11.06
N LYS A 330 -20.81 -1.64 11.04
CA LYS A 330 -21.31 -0.26 11.15
C LYS A 330 -21.02 0.30 12.53
N GLN A 331 -21.28 -0.47 13.58
CA GLN A 331 -20.91 -0.09 14.95
C GLN A 331 -19.39 0.07 15.08
N LEU A 332 -18.61 -0.87 14.51
CA LEU A 332 -17.15 -0.78 14.55
C LEU A 332 -16.64 0.52 13.93
N VAL A 333 -17.07 0.89 12.71
CA VAL A 333 -16.53 2.07 12.02
C VAL A 333 -17.09 3.39 12.57
N ASN A 334 -18.36 3.45 13.00
CA ASN A 334 -19.00 4.68 13.40
C ASN A 334 -18.79 5.01 14.88
N ASP A 335 -18.89 3.99 15.76
CA ASP A 335 -18.92 4.19 17.22
C ASP A 335 -17.55 3.90 17.84
N VAL A 336 -16.90 2.79 17.46
CA VAL A 336 -15.60 2.39 18.01
C VAL A 336 -14.46 3.21 17.38
N LEU A 337 -14.36 3.20 16.05
CA LEU A 337 -13.30 3.94 15.34
C LEU A 337 -13.63 5.43 15.24
N GLY A 338 -14.77 5.79 14.67
CA GLY A 338 -15.25 7.16 14.56
C GLY A 338 -14.31 8.11 13.79
N ASP A 339 -13.40 7.54 12.98
CA ASP A 339 -12.32 8.26 12.28
C ASP A 339 -12.64 8.51 10.81
N GLY A 340 -13.81 8.09 10.33
CA GLY A 340 -14.24 8.16 8.94
C GLY A 340 -13.97 6.86 8.16
N SER A 341 -13.41 5.82 8.80
CA SER A 341 -13.31 4.47 8.23
C SER A 341 -14.67 3.97 7.77
N VAL A 342 -14.69 3.14 6.74
CA VAL A 342 -15.94 2.66 6.12
C VAL A 342 -16.07 1.15 6.22
N VAL A 343 -17.32 0.68 6.18
CA VAL A 343 -17.61 -0.75 6.07
C VAL A 343 -17.08 -1.24 4.73
N PRO A 344 -16.26 -2.32 4.69
CA PRO A 344 -15.74 -2.85 3.45
C PRO A 344 -16.84 -3.56 2.64
N ASN A 345 -16.62 -3.72 1.33
CA ASN A 345 -17.50 -4.51 0.46
C ASN A 345 -17.05 -5.98 0.33
N GLY A 346 -15.86 -6.28 0.79
CA GLY A 346 -15.17 -7.56 0.71
C GLY A 346 -13.71 -7.37 1.11
N PHE A 347 -12.81 -8.15 0.52
CA PHE A 347 -11.37 -8.06 0.80
C PHE A 347 -10.71 -6.92 0.03
N VAL A 348 -11.08 -6.71 -1.25
CA VAL A 348 -10.58 -5.57 -2.04
C VAL A 348 -11.29 -4.28 -1.61
N THR A 349 -10.52 -3.22 -1.40
CA THR A 349 -11.03 -1.94 -0.91
C THR A 349 -11.67 -1.09 -2.02
N THR A 350 -12.71 -0.34 -1.67
CA THR A 350 -13.35 0.60 -2.59
C THR A 350 -12.39 1.74 -2.98
N GLY A 351 -12.41 2.10 -4.27
CA GLY A 351 -11.57 3.16 -4.83
C GLY A 351 -10.13 2.74 -5.10
N LEU A 352 -9.80 1.45 -4.97
CA LEU A 352 -8.49 0.92 -5.36
C LEU A 352 -8.31 0.94 -6.87
N ALA A 353 -9.26 0.35 -7.61
CA ALA A 353 -9.15 0.22 -9.05
C ALA A 353 -10.53 0.25 -9.74
N THR A 354 -10.55 0.83 -10.92
CA THR A 354 -11.72 0.88 -11.81
C THR A 354 -11.54 -0.14 -12.92
N ASP A 355 -12.54 -1.01 -13.12
CA ASP A 355 -12.54 -1.97 -14.23
C ASP A 355 -12.57 -1.20 -15.56
N PRO A 356 -11.54 -1.31 -16.40
CA PRO A 356 -11.47 -0.61 -17.67
C PRO A 356 -12.53 -1.05 -18.68
N ASN A 357 -13.17 -2.22 -18.45
CA ASN A 357 -14.20 -2.75 -19.34
C ASN A 357 -15.58 -2.23 -18.99
N THR A 358 -15.87 -1.98 -17.71
CA THR A 358 -17.21 -1.53 -17.22
C THR A 358 -17.21 -0.08 -16.76
N GLY A 359 -16.04 0.50 -16.45
CA GLY A 359 -15.90 1.83 -15.86
C GLY A 359 -16.34 1.90 -14.39
N LYS A 360 -16.58 0.76 -13.73
CA LYS A 360 -17.04 0.69 -12.34
C LYS A 360 -15.89 0.37 -11.38
N ASP A 361 -16.03 0.77 -10.13
CA ASP A 361 -15.13 0.38 -9.05
C ASP A 361 -15.23 -1.13 -8.81
N PHE A 362 -14.07 -1.82 -8.78
CA PHE A 362 -14.00 -3.27 -8.66
C PHE A 362 -14.69 -3.80 -7.40
N ALA A 363 -14.39 -3.21 -6.23
CA ALA A 363 -14.96 -3.67 -4.96
C ALA A 363 -16.48 -3.46 -4.88
N THR A 364 -16.99 -2.43 -5.54
CA THR A 364 -18.43 -2.18 -5.63
C THR A 364 -19.12 -3.19 -6.54
N GLU A 365 -18.52 -3.51 -7.70
CA GLU A 365 -19.08 -4.45 -8.67
C GLU A 365 -19.01 -5.90 -8.19
N ASN A 366 -18.00 -6.25 -7.38
CA ASN A 366 -17.77 -7.59 -6.85
C ASN A 366 -18.01 -7.70 -5.34
N ALA A 367 -18.84 -6.82 -4.77
CA ALA A 367 -19.17 -6.84 -3.36
C ALA A 367 -19.66 -8.23 -2.89
N VAL A 368 -19.28 -8.60 -1.66
CA VAL A 368 -19.67 -9.84 -1.01
C VAL A 368 -20.42 -9.51 0.30
N PRO A 369 -21.71 -9.12 0.22
CA PRO A 369 -22.46 -8.69 1.40
C PRO A 369 -22.48 -9.72 2.53
N SER A 370 -22.46 -11.01 2.22
CA SER A 370 -22.46 -12.09 3.21
C SER A 370 -21.23 -12.13 4.12
N SER A 371 -20.08 -11.64 3.64
CA SER A 371 -18.82 -11.61 4.43
C SER A 371 -18.74 -10.42 5.38
N VAL A 372 -19.61 -9.44 5.23
CA VAL A 372 -19.55 -8.19 6.01
C VAL A 372 -20.84 -7.85 6.76
N ALA A 373 -21.96 -8.48 6.40
CA ALA A 373 -23.25 -8.27 7.05
C ALA A 373 -23.34 -8.99 8.40
N GLN A 374 -23.85 -8.29 9.40
CA GLN A 374 -24.17 -8.92 10.68
C GLN A 374 -25.40 -9.81 10.56
N ASN A 375 -25.31 -11.05 11.07
CA ASN A 375 -26.43 -11.99 11.21
C ASN A 375 -26.19 -12.93 12.41
N THR A 376 -26.50 -12.44 13.60
CA THR A 376 -26.25 -13.15 14.87
C THR A 376 -27.03 -14.46 14.97
N THR A 377 -28.25 -14.51 14.44
CA THR A 377 -29.06 -15.74 14.45
C THR A 377 -28.41 -16.86 13.63
N GLN A 378 -28.00 -16.53 12.40
CA GLN A 378 -27.30 -17.49 11.53
C GLN A 378 -25.92 -17.84 12.11
N ALA A 379 -25.22 -16.89 12.69
CA ALA A 379 -23.92 -17.12 13.32
C ALA A 379 -24.00 -18.16 14.45
N LYS A 380 -24.98 -18.04 15.36
CA LYS A 380 -25.19 -19.01 16.45
C LYS A 380 -25.46 -20.41 15.94
N LYS A 381 -26.23 -20.54 14.87
CA LYS A 381 -26.52 -21.83 14.23
C LYS A 381 -25.23 -22.43 13.64
N LEU A 382 -24.49 -21.64 12.83
CA LEU A 382 -23.23 -22.10 12.22
C LEU A 382 -22.18 -22.44 13.27
N TRP A 383 -22.11 -21.66 14.35
CA TRP A 383 -21.20 -21.93 15.47
C TRP A 383 -21.46 -23.30 16.11
N ALA A 384 -22.72 -23.57 16.44
CA ALA A 384 -23.10 -24.87 17.03
C ALA A 384 -22.82 -26.04 16.08
N GLU A 385 -23.13 -25.89 14.79
CA GLU A 385 -22.82 -26.89 13.76
C GLU A 385 -21.33 -27.11 13.62
N GLY A 386 -20.52 -26.02 13.52
CA GLY A 386 -19.08 -26.11 13.38
C GLY A 386 -18.39 -26.72 14.60
N LEU A 387 -18.83 -26.41 15.83
CA LEU A 387 -18.36 -27.10 17.03
C LEU A 387 -18.63 -28.61 16.98
N LYS A 388 -19.85 -28.99 16.58
CA LYS A 388 -20.23 -30.41 16.43
C LYS A 388 -19.37 -31.11 15.38
N GLU A 389 -19.18 -30.51 14.20
CA GLU A 389 -18.40 -31.08 13.11
C GLU A 389 -16.91 -31.24 13.47
N THR A 390 -16.37 -30.33 14.28
CA THR A 390 -14.97 -30.38 14.77
C THR A 390 -14.78 -31.18 16.06
N GLY A 391 -15.86 -31.74 16.63
CA GLY A 391 -15.82 -32.47 17.89
C GLY A 391 -15.48 -31.60 19.11
N LYS A 392 -15.70 -30.28 19.02
CA LYS A 392 -15.42 -29.34 20.09
C LYS A 392 -16.69 -28.98 20.85
N LYS A 393 -16.56 -28.69 22.15
CA LYS A 393 -17.65 -28.13 22.98
C LYS A 393 -17.45 -26.64 23.23
N SER A 394 -16.21 -26.18 23.17
CA SER A 394 -15.82 -24.79 23.39
C SER A 394 -14.47 -24.53 22.72
N LEU A 395 -14.14 -23.25 22.53
CA LEU A 395 -12.82 -22.80 22.06
C LEU A 395 -12.31 -21.67 22.95
N THR A 396 -11.01 -21.71 23.25
CA THR A 396 -10.30 -20.58 23.87
C THR A 396 -9.19 -20.18 22.91
N LEU A 397 -9.25 -18.93 22.43
CA LEU A 397 -8.36 -18.42 21.38
C LEU A 397 -7.66 -17.13 21.81
N ALA A 398 -6.37 -17.03 21.47
CA ALA A 398 -5.60 -15.82 21.63
C ALA A 398 -5.80 -14.91 20.40
N LEU A 399 -6.18 -13.65 20.62
CA LEU A 399 -6.31 -12.60 19.61
C LEU A 399 -5.10 -11.66 19.70
N THR A 400 -4.18 -11.77 18.77
CA THR A 400 -2.99 -10.93 18.69
C THR A 400 -3.32 -9.62 17.96
N HIS A 401 -2.79 -8.50 18.48
CA HIS A 401 -2.95 -7.17 17.84
C HIS A 401 -1.78 -6.23 18.20
N ASP A 402 -1.65 -5.13 17.47
CA ASP A 402 -0.66 -4.09 17.72
C ASP A 402 -0.98 -3.29 18.99
N ASP A 403 0.07 -2.72 19.60
CA ASP A 403 0.01 -1.87 20.81
C ASP A 403 -0.36 -0.40 20.50
N THR A 404 -1.30 -0.19 19.54
CA THR A 404 -1.84 1.12 19.20
C THR A 404 -3.25 1.31 19.76
N ASP A 405 -3.63 2.54 20.08
CA ASP A 405 -4.98 2.87 20.58
C ASP A 405 -6.09 2.30 19.67
N GLN A 406 -5.89 2.38 18.33
CA GLN A 406 -6.85 1.89 17.35
C GLN A 406 -6.99 0.36 17.39
N MET A 407 -5.88 -0.37 17.41
CA MET A 407 -5.92 -1.84 17.38
C MET A 407 -6.43 -2.41 18.69
N LYS A 408 -6.14 -1.76 19.81
CA LYS A 408 -6.72 -2.11 21.11
C LYS A 408 -8.24 -1.96 21.11
N ALA A 409 -8.77 -0.83 20.62
CA ALA A 409 -10.22 -0.62 20.54
C ALA A 409 -10.90 -1.66 19.64
N ILE A 410 -10.31 -2.02 18.49
CA ILE A 410 -10.82 -3.07 17.61
C ILE A 410 -10.80 -4.43 18.33
N SER A 411 -9.71 -4.76 19.06
CA SER A 411 -9.56 -6.03 19.78
C SER A 411 -10.60 -6.18 20.88
N GLU A 412 -10.81 -5.13 21.70
CA GLU A 412 -11.82 -5.12 22.75
C GLU A 412 -13.24 -5.28 22.18
N TYR A 413 -13.53 -4.61 21.07
CA TYR A 413 -14.80 -4.75 20.36
C TYR A 413 -15.02 -6.19 19.86
N ILE A 414 -14.04 -6.77 19.17
CA ILE A 414 -14.11 -8.14 18.66
C ILE A 414 -14.31 -9.14 19.80
N GLN A 415 -13.50 -9.04 20.85
CA GLN A 415 -13.60 -9.90 22.02
C GLN A 415 -15.01 -9.84 22.62
N GLY A 416 -15.53 -8.64 22.86
CA GLY A 416 -16.85 -8.44 23.43
C GLY A 416 -17.97 -9.04 22.59
N GLN A 417 -17.94 -8.85 21.25
CA GLN A 417 -18.96 -9.39 20.36
C GLN A 417 -18.88 -10.92 20.26
N LEU A 418 -17.68 -11.48 20.09
CA LEU A 418 -17.47 -12.91 19.98
C LEU A 418 -17.90 -13.66 21.24
N GLU A 419 -17.47 -13.21 22.41
CA GLU A 419 -17.79 -13.88 23.68
C GLU A 419 -19.27 -13.74 24.06
N LYS A 420 -19.89 -12.61 23.72
CA LYS A 420 -21.33 -12.38 23.98
C LYS A 420 -22.22 -13.28 23.13
N GLU A 421 -21.91 -13.44 21.85
CA GLU A 421 -22.83 -14.03 20.88
C GLU A 421 -22.54 -15.51 20.58
N LEU A 422 -21.30 -16.01 20.82
CA LEU A 422 -20.89 -17.39 20.50
C LEU A 422 -20.65 -18.21 21.78
N PRO A 423 -21.63 -19.03 22.21
CA PRO A 423 -21.52 -19.77 23.46
C PRO A 423 -20.28 -20.69 23.49
N GLY A 424 -19.53 -20.63 24.60
CA GLY A 424 -18.34 -21.46 24.78
C GLY A 424 -17.08 -20.95 24.10
N LEU A 425 -17.12 -19.76 23.46
CA LEU A 425 -15.93 -19.09 22.98
C LEU A 425 -15.36 -18.17 24.06
N LYS A 426 -14.04 -18.24 24.26
CA LYS A 426 -13.26 -17.32 25.09
C LYS A 426 -12.11 -16.75 24.27
N ILE A 427 -11.91 -15.43 24.37
CA ILE A 427 -10.85 -14.70 23.68
C ILE A 427 -9.90 -14.12 24.72
N THR A 428 -8.60 -14.36 24.52
CA THR A 428 -7.53 -13.72 25.30
C THR A 428 -6.83 -12.68 24.40
N SER A 429 -6.91 -11.41 24.76
CA SER A 429 -6.20 -10.35 24.04
C SER A 429 -4.69 -10.47 24.27
N VAL A 430 -3.89 -10.35 23.20
CA VAL A 430 -2.43 -10.40 23.20
C VAL A 430 -1.89 -9.18 22.47
N GLU A 431 -1.65 -8.12 23.24
CA GLU A 431 -1.07 -6.86 22.76
C GLU A 431 0.44 -7.00 22.59
N VAL A 432 0.98 -6.60 21.43
CA VAL A 432 2.41 -6.65 21.12
C VAL A 432 2.83 -5.49 20.22
N PRO A 433 4.11 -5.06 20.25
CA PRO A 433 4.63 -4.10 19.29
C PRO A 433 4.44 -4.57 17.83
N TYR A 434 4.20 -3.63 16.92
CA TYR A 434 3.96 -3.89 15.49
C TYR A 434 4.97 -4.87 14.86
N LYS A 435 6.29 -4.63 15.06
CA LYS A 435 7.35 -5.51 14.56
C LYS A 435 7.24 -6.94 15.11
N THR A 436 6.82 -7.08 16.37
CA THR A 436 6.61 -8.39 17.00
C THR A 436 5.39 -9.10 16.39
N ARG A 437 4.31 -8.37 16.10
CA ARG A 437 3.15 -8.93 15.42
C ARG A 437 3.53 -9.46 14.04
N LEU A 438 4.22 -8.67 13.22
CA LEU A 438 4.70 -9.11 11.90
C LEU A 438 5.56 -10.37 11.99
N ALA A 439 6.48 -10.44 12.95
CA ALA A 439 7.31 -11.62 13.17
C ALA A 439 6.50 -12.85 13.57
N ARG A 440 5.45 -12.68 14.40
CA ARG A 440 4.54 -13.78 14.78
C ARG A 440 3.72 -14.26 13.60
N GLU A 441 3.20 -13.37 12.76
CA GLU A 441 2.46 -13.72 11.53
C GLU A 441 3.34 -14.52 10.58
N THR A 442 4.52 -14.00 10.26
CA THR A 442 5.48 -14.67 9.37
C THR A 442 5.88 -16.06 9.89
N ALA A 443 6.04 -16.20 11.20
CA ALA A 443 6.35 -17.48 11.82
C ALA A 443 5.14 -18.41 12.01
N GLY A 444 3.89 -17.95 11.72
CA GLY A 444 2.65 -18.68 12.00
C GLY A 444 2.38 -18.85 13.51
N ASN A 445 2.95 -17.99 14.35
CA ASN A 445 2.84 -18.08 15.81
C ASN A 445 1.72 -17.17 16.37
N PHE A 446 0.51 -17.38 15.88
CA PHE A 446 -0.72 -16.77 16.34
C PHE A 446 -1.89 -17.76 16.19
N GLN A 447 -3.03 -17.49 16.84
CA GLN A 447 -4.26 -18.24 16.66
C GLN A 447 -5.29 -17.42 15.88
N LEU A 448 -5.59 -16.22 16.37
CA LEU A 448 -6.28 -15.15 15.68
C LEU A 448 -5.36 -13.92 15.66
N VAL A 449 -5.40 -13.12 14.62
CA VAL A 449 -4.69 -11.85 14.57
C VAL A 449 -5.54 -10.77 13.89
N ILE A 450 -5.52 -9.55 14.43
CA ILE A 450 -5.99 -8.37 13.71
C ILE A 450 -4.86 -7.94 12.80
N SER A 451 -4.96 -8.31 11.54
CA SER A 451 -4.01 -7.97 10.50
C SER A 451 -4.53 -6.83 9.62
N ALA A 452 -3.68 -6.32 8.78
CA ALA A 452 -4.09 -5.34 7.79
C ALA A 452 -3.25 -5.46 6.53
N TRP A 453 -3.89 -5.27 5.39
CA TRP A 453 -3.23 -5.18 4.09
C TRP A 453 -3.53 -3.85 3.43
N GLN A 454 -2.51 -3.25 2.82
CA GLN A 454 -2.64 -2.11 1.95
C GLN A 454 -2.13 -2.50 0.57
N ALA A 455 -2.94 -2.29 -0.46
CA ALA A 455 -2.55 -2.63 -1.83
C ALA A 455 -1.21 -2.01 -2.21
N ASP A 456 -0.28 -2.81 -2.73
CA ASP A 456 1.05 -2.38 -3.16
C ASP A 456 1.00 -1.52 -4.43
N PHE A 457 -0.04 -1.71 -5.24
CA PHE A 457 -0.30 -0.95 -6.47
C PHE A 457 -1.80 -0.97 -6.79
N ALA A 458 -2.24 -0.02 -7.62
CA ALA A 458 -3.66 0.20 -7.92
C ALA A 458 -4.23 -0.83 -8.91
N ASP A 459 -4.29 -2.09 -8.49
CA ASP A 459 -4.88 -3.23 -9.21
C ASP A 459 -5.38 -4.27 -8.19
N PRO A 460 -6.58 -4.88 -8.37
CA PRO A 460 -7.13 -5.85 -7.41
C PRO A 460 -6.25 -7.06 -7.12
N ILE A 461 -5.39 -7.44 -8.07
CA ILE A 461 -4.46 -8.57 -7.90
C ILE A 461 -3.44 -8.33 -6.77
N SER A 462 -3.19 -7.05 -6.41
CA SER A 462 -2.34 -6.70 -5.28
C SER A 462 -2.92 -7.16 -3.94
N ASP A 463 -4.24 -7.11 -3.80
CA ASP A 463 -4.94 -7.60 -2.63
C ASP A 463 -5.18 -9.11 -2.75
N LEU A 464 -5.78 -9.54 -3.85
CA LEU A 464 -6.20 -10.94 -4.00
C LEU A 464 -5.01 -11.91 -4.09
N GLY A 465 -3.89 -11.51 -4.66
CA GLY A 465 -2.73 -12.38 -4.84
C GLY A 465 -2.16 -12.93 -3.53
N ILE A 466 -2.29 -12.20 -2.43
CA ILE A 466 -1.69 -12.59 -1.14
C ILE A 466 -2.43 -13.74 -0.44
N MET A 467 -3.71 -13.98 -0.79
CA MET A 467 -4.53 -15.00 -0.17
C MET A 467 -4.43 -16.37 -0.83
N THR A 468 -3.66 -16.52 -1.93
CA THR A 468 -3.47 -17.83 -2.54
C THR A 468 -2.78 -18.81 -1.58
N SER A 469 -3.09 -20.09 -1.70
CA SER A 469 -2.61 -21.15 -0.78
C SER A 469 -1.07 -21.28 -0.74
N THR A 470 -0.39 -20.78 -1.76
CA THR A 470 1.07 -20.82 -1.91
C THR A 470 1.77 -19.50 -1.57
N ASN A 471 1.02 -18.42 -1.31
CA ASN A 471 1.61 -17.13 -0.99
C ASN A 471 2.07 -17.08 0.47
N ASP A 472 3.23 -16.48 0.71
CA ASP A 472 3.82 -16.36 2.05
C ASP A 472 3.01 -15.43 2.96
N TYR A 473 2.29 -14.45 2.41
CA TYR A 473 1.38 -13.56 3.16
C TYR A 473 0.05 -14.21 3.57
N ASN A 474 -0.28 -15.39 3.06
CA ASN A 474 -1.37 -16.21 3.61
C ASN A 474 -0.88 -16.86 4.92
N PHE A 475 -0.75 -16.05 5.96
CA PHE A 475 -0.19 -16.47 7.25
C PHE A 475 -1.07 -17.49 7.95
N GLY A 476 -2.38 -17.35 7.83
CA GLY A 476 -3.40 -18.26 8.37
C GLY A 476 -3.43 -19.63 7.70
N LYS A 477 -2.80 -19.76 6.54
CA LYS A 477 -2.73 -20.99 5.73
C LYS A 477 -4.09 -21.48 5.24
N TRP A 478 -5.03 -20.54 5.02
CA TRP A 478 -6.28 -20.81 4.35
C TRP A 478 -6.06 -21.39 2.95
N LYS A 479 -6.93 -22.32 2.54
CA LYS A 479 -6.84 -22.98 1.25
C LYS A 479 -8.20 -23.07 0.59
N ASN A 480 -8.29 -22.60 -0.65
CA ASN A 480 -9.47 -22.73 -1.47
C ASN A 480 -9.06 -22.93 -2.95
N ALA A 481 -9.37 -24.11 -3.50
CA ALA A 481 -8.95 -24.49 -4.84
C ALA A 481 -9.60 -23.61 -5.93
N ASP A 482 -10.86 -23.20 -5.74
CA ASP A 482 -11.56 -22.30 -6.68
C ASP A 482 -10.95 -20.90 -6.68
N TYR A 483 -10.53 -20.43 -5.52
CA TYR A 483 -9.79 -19.16 -5.37
C TYR A 483 -8.47 -19.21 -6.11
N ASP A 484 -7.65 -20.23 -5.82
CA ASP A 484 -6.34 -20.40 -6.45
C ASP A 484 -6.45 -20.51 -7.98
N ALA A 485 -7.45 -21.27 -8.47
CA ALA A 485 -7.71 -21.40 -9.89
C ALA A 485 -8.14 -20.07 -10.53
N ALA A 486 -8.96 -19.27 -9.84
CA ALA A 486 -9.40 -17.95 -10.32
C ALA A 486 -8.22 -16.95 -10.38
N ILE A 487 -7.37 -16.89 -9.35
CA ILE A 487 -6.17 -16.04 -9.37
C ILE A 487 -5.21 -16.49 -10.47
N LYS A 488 -4.99 -17.78 -10.62
CA LYS A 488 -4.18 -18.32 -11.71
C LYS A 488 -4.75 -17.90 -13.08
N GLN A 489 -6.06 -18.02 -13.28
CA GLN A 489 -6.72 -17.58 -14.52
C GLN A 489 -6.50 -16.07 -14.75
N ALA A 490 -6.65 -15.24 -13.72
CA ALA A 490 -6.42 -13.79 -13.81
C ALA A 490 -4.98 -13.46 -14.20
N GLN A 491 -4.01 -14.25 -13.75
CA GLN A 491 -2.60 -14.07 -14.08
C GLN A 491 -2.24 -14.63 -15.47
N GLU A 492 -2.95 -15.64 -15.97
CA GLU A 492 -2.59 -16.34 -17.22
C GLU A 492 -3.29 -15.79 -18.46
N THR A 493 -4.48 -15.21 -18.33
CA THR A 493 -5.22 -14.67 -19.47
C THR A 493 -4.60 -13.37 -20.01
N THR A 494 -4.67 -13.19 -21.32
CA THR A 494 -4.32 -11.93 -22.02
C THR A 494 -5.55 -11.07 -22.31
N SER A 495 -6.76 -11.56 -21.98
CA SER A 495 -8.03 -10.85 -22.16
C SER A 495 -8.33 -10.04 -20.92
N SER A 496 -8.39 -8.72 -21.04
CA SER A 496 -8.75 -7.83 -19.92
C SER A 496 -10.11 -8.18 -19.30
N PRO A 497 -11.22 -8.35 -20.05
CA PRO A 497 -12.48 -8.77 -19.46
C PRO A 497 -12.41 -10.10 -18.70
N ALA A 498 -11.73 -11.10 -19.25
CA ALA A 498 -11.57 -12.41 -18.60
C ALA A 498 -10.74 -12.29 -17.30
N ARG A 499 -9.72 -11.43 -17.29
CA ARG A 499 -8.90 -11.15 -16.11
C ARG A 499 -9.73 -10.55 -14.97
N TRP A 500 -10.48 -9.50 -15.27
CA TRP A 500 -11.30 -8.82 -14.26
C TRP A 500 -12.43 -9.72 -13.73
N ALA A 501 -13.05 -10.51 -14.59
CA ALA A 501 -14.04 -11.51 -14.20
C ALA A 501 -13.43 -12.60 -13.28
N ALA A 502 -12.22 -13.05 -13.57
CA ALA A 502 -11.53 -14.04 -12.76
C ALA A 502 -11.17 -13.48 -11.36
N MET A 503 -10.71 -12.23 -11.28
CA MET A 503 -10.48 -11.55 -9.99
C MET A 503 -11.79 -11.40 -9.21
N GLY A 504 -12.90 -11.05 -9.86
CA GLY A 504 -14.23 -11.00 -9.23
C GLY A 504 -14.71 -12.36 -8.71
N LYS A 505 -14.38 -13.45 -9.41
CA LYS A 505 -14.65 -14.81 -8.91
C LYS A 505 -13.83 -15.11 -7.65
N ALA A 506 -12.55 -14.74 -7.62
CA ALA A 506 -11.70 -14.90 -6.45
C ALA A 506 -12.25 -14.12 -5.24
N GLU A 507 -12.61 -12.84 -5.42
CA GLU A 507 -13.21 -12.01 -4.37
C GLU A 507 -14.45 -12.69 -3.74
N LYS A 508 -15.35 -13.20 -4.58
CA LYS A 508 -16.56 -13.92 -4.12
C LYS A 508 -16.22 -15.22 -3.41
N SER A 509 -15.22 -15.97 -3.88
CA SER A 509 -14.79 -17.22 -3.23
C SER A 509 -14.23 -16.97 -1.83
N SER A 510 -13.35 -15.97 -1.66
CA SER A 510 -12.76 -15.65 -0.35
C SER A 510 -13.81 -15.19 0.65
N GLY A 511 -14.74 -14.34 0.23
CA GLY A 511 -15.79 -13.84 1.11
C GLY A 511 -16.87 -14.88 1.44
N THR A 512 -17.17 -15.83 0.53
CA THR A 512 -18.13 -16.91 0.82
C THR A 512 -17.55 -17.95 1.77
N ASP A 513 -16.26 -18.27 1.65
CA ASP A 513 -15.56 -19.23 2.50
C ASP A 513 -14.97 -18.57 3.76
N GLU A 514 -15.08 -17.26 3.88
CA GLU A 514 -14.53 -16.46 4.97
C GLU A 514 -13.05 -16.77 5.23
N GLY A 515 -12.23 -16.69 4.17
CA GLY A 515 -10.79 -16.92 4.27
C GLY A 515 -10.12 -15.97 5.26
N VAL A 516 -10.64 -14.75 5.34
CA VAL A 516 -10.44 -13.76 6.42
C VAL A 516 -11.76 -13.04 6.66
N ALA A 517 -11.95 -12.43 7.83
CA ALA A 517 -13.11 -11.59 8.09
C ALA A 517 -12.75 -10.10 7.90
N PRO A 518 -13.21 -9.43 6.83
CA PRO A 518 -13.02 -8.00 6.66
C PRO A 518 -13.66 -7.21 7.80
N LEU A 519 -12.94 -6.23 8.36
CA LEU A 519 -13.39 -5.44 9.52
C LEU A 519 -13.72 -4.01 9.14
N SER A 520 -12.73 -3.29 8.59
CA SER A 520 -12.87 -1.89 8.22
C SER A 520 -11.91 -1.53 7.10
N GLN A 521 -12.37 -0.73 6.14
CA GLN A 521 -11.48 -0.05 5.21
C GLN A 521 -11.06 1.27 5.84
N ASN A 522 -9.77 1.48 6.01
CA ASN A 522 -9.23 2.64 6.69
C ASN A 522 -9.31 3.91 5.85
N VAL A 523 -9.50 5.01 6.57
CA VAL A 523 -9.11 6.34 6.11
C VAL A 523 -8.03 6.87 7.05
N ILE A 524 -7.27 7.86 6.61
CA ILE A 524 -6.32 8.58 7.46
C ILE A 524 -6.89 9.97 7.72
N ALA A 525 -7.43 10.17 8.91
CA ALA A 525 -7.84 11.48 9.41
C ALA A 525 -6.61 12.18 9.98
N GLN A 526 -6.15 13.24 9.34
CA GLN A 526 -4.87 13.87 9.65
C GLN A 526 -5.01 15.40 9.79
N MET A 527 -4.59 15.94 10.93
CA MET A 527 -4.30 17.37 11.01
C MET A 527 -3.04 17.67 10.21
N VAL A 528 -3.09 18.67 9.36
CA VAL A 528 -1.97 19.04 8.49
C VAL A 528 -1.71 20.55 8.61
N ASN A 529 -0.46 20.93 8.83
CA ASN A 529 -0.04 22.32 8.79
C ASN A 529 -0.34 22.91 7.40
N PRO A 530 -1.15 23.98 7.30
CA PRO A 530 -1.54 24.55 6.02
C PRO A 530 -0.37 25.10 5.20
N LYS A 531 0.80 25.30 5.85
CA LYS A 531 2.04 25.69 5.19
C LYS A 531 2.73 24.51 4.48
N LEU A 532 2.42 23.26 4.81
CA LEU A 532 2.92 22.10 4.08
C LEU A 532 2.23 22.00 2.71
N LYS A 533 3.00 22.14 1.65
CA LYS A 533 2.54 22.08 0.25
C LYS A 533 3.33 21.04 -0.54
N GLY A 534 2.80 20.63 -1.68
CA GLY A 534 3.49 19.73 -2.62
C GLY A 534 3.67 18.28 -2.13
N LEU A 535 3.13 17.94 -0.96
CA LEU A 535 3.09 16.55 -0.49
C LEU A 535 2.16 15.74 -1.38
N ILE A 536 2.67 14.65 -1.96
CA ILE A 536 1.87 13.70 -2.72
C ILE A 536 1.42 12.60 -1.77
N TYR A 537 0.11 12.31 -1.79
CA TYR A 537 -0.49 11.18 -1.09
C TYR A 537 -1.12 10.22 -2.11
N ASN A 538 -0.90 8.93 -1.92
CA ASN A 538 -1.46 7.85 -2.73
C ASN A 538 -2.30 6.91 -1.88
N THR A 539 -3.40 6.43 -2.44
CA THR A 539 -4.29 5.45 -1.78
C THR A 539 -3.69 4.05 -1.77
N ALA A 540 -2.92 3.70 -2.79
CA ALA A 540 -2.25 2.41 -2.94
C ALA A 540 -0.74 2.62 -3.14
N GLY A 541 0.05 1.63 -2.81
CA GLY A 541 1.51 1.69 -2.83
C GLY A 541 2.06 2.56 -1.71
N ILE A 542 2.98 3.44 -2.07
CA ILE A 542 3.63 4.33 -1.10
C ILE A 542 2.72 5.52 -0.80
N ASN A 543 2.22 5.62 0.42
CA ASN A 543 1.27 6.67 0.80
C ASN A 543 1.85 8.07 0.64
N TYR A 544 3.06 8.34 1.17
CA TYR A 544 3.63 9.68 1.20
C TYR A 544 4.89 9.78 0.36
N ASN A 545 4.86 10.66 -0.65
CA ASN A 545 6.03 11.05 -1.43
C ASN A 545 6.39 12.50 -1.10
N PHE A 546 7.52 12.70 -0.44
CA PHE A 546 8.00 13.99 0.04
C PHE A 546 8.86 14.74 -0.98
N LYS A 547 9.19 14.15 -2.13
CA LYS A 547 10.14 14.73 -3.10
C LYS A 547 9.86 16.20 -3.40
N SER A 548 8.58 16.53 -3.72
CA SER A 548 8.16 17.88 -4.09
C SER A 548 7.53 18.67 -2.95
N ALA A 549 7.55 18.13 -1.73
CA ALA A 549 6.99 18.81 -0.57
C ALA A 549 7.85 20.03 -0.16
N TYR A 550 7.18 21.09 0.33
CA TYR A 550 7.83 22.29 0.83
C TYR A 550 6.99 22.99 1.90
N MET A 551 7.65 23.83 2.71
CA MET A 551 6.99 24.72 3.65
C MET A 551 6.78 26.08 2.99
N ALA A 552 5.53 26.53 2.89
CA ALA A 552 5.16 27.87 2.43
C ALA A 552 5.34 28.93 3.53
N LYS A 553 5.40 30.22 3.12
CA LYS A 553 5.49 31.39 4.03
C LYS A 553 4.29 31.51 4.98
#